data_25c62db47383b899a7ebab2fda367c7e
#
_entry.id   25c62db47383b899a7ebab2fda367c7e
#
_cell.length_a   1.000
_cell.length_b   1.000
_cell.length_c   1.000
_cell.angle_alpha   90.00
_cell.angle_beta   90.00
_cell.angle_gamma   90.00
#
_symmetry.space_group_name_H-M   'P 1'
#
loop_
_entity.id
_entity.type
_entity.pdbx_description
1 polymer ?
#
loop_
_entity_poly.entity_id
_entity_poly.type
_entity_poly.pdbx_seq_one_letter_code
_entity_poly.pdbx_strand_id
1 'polypeptide(L)'
;ERVFACGFTLVCMVTLCLWIANLVASLIRLQQLKESNQAETDKLRDYLRMHRVSLNLRNRVWKVLRHVPEDDTMLLEQDVEYCKELPKPLALELRAEVYIPILTLHPFFGTYGVSNADKHCMARLLRGHALQQARLELDENLFFPGDFGLQMYFTITGCVEYQCNGTYQEIGSKAWLSEASLWLK
;
A
#
# COMPACT_ATOMS: atom_id res chain seq x y z
N GLU A 1 7.72 -49.69 -39.93
CA GLU A 1 8.70 -49.10 -39.03
C GLU A 1 9.14 -47.71 -39.48
N ARG A 2 9.55 -47.49 -40.76
CA ARG A 2 9.99 -46.18 -41.26
C ARG A 2 8.92 -45.09 -41.17
N VAL A 3 7.65 -45.42 -41.49
CA VAL A 3 6.53 -44.45 -41.41
C VAL A 3 6.27 -44.04 -39.96
N PHE A 4 6.34 -44.99 -39.03
CA PHE A 4 6.18 -44.72 -37.61
C PHE A 4 7.32 -43.84 -37.07
N ALA A 5 8.58 -44.09 -37.45
CA ALA A 5 9.71 -43.27 -37.08
C ALA A 5 9.60 -41.82 -37.59
N CYS A 6 9.16 -41.64 -38.87
CA CYS A 6 8.90 -40.32 -39.42
C CYS A 6 7.77 -39.58 -38.69
N GLY A 7 6.69 -40.26 -38.35
CA GLY A 7 5.59 -39.69 -37.57
C GLY A 7 6.02 -39.25 -36.18
N PHE A 8 6.79 -40.08 -35.48
CA PHE A 8 7.32 -39.75 -34.14
C PHE A 8 8.27 -38.57 -34.18
N THR A 9 9.19 -38.49 -35.15
CA THR A 9 10.12 -37.33 -35.27
C THR A 9 9.37 -36.05 -35.55
N LEU A 10 8.32 -36.07 -36.38
CA LEU A 10 7.48 -34.90 -36.65
C LEU A 10 6.79 -34.39 -35.35
N VAL A 11 6.20 -35.31 -34.58
CA VAL A 11 5.54 -34.95 -33.30
C VAL A 11 6.57 -34.36 -32.33
N CYS A 12 7.75 -34.94 -32.19
CA CYS A 12 8.82 -34.44 -31.36
C CYS A 12 9.28 -33.02 -31.81
N MET A 13 9.41 -32.77 -33.10
CA MET A 13 9.77 -31.47 -33.63
C MET A 13 8.70 -30.43 -33.32
N VAL A 14 7.41 -30.74 -33.50
CA VAL A 14 6.33 -29.80 -33.20
C VAL A 14 6.25 -29.49 -31.69
N THR A 15 6.38 -30.49 -30.84
CA THR A 15 6.37 -30.28 -29.38
C THR A 15 7.55 -29.42 -28.92
N LEU A 16 8.75 -29.65 -29.47
CA LEU A 16 9.93 -28.81 -29.19
C LEU A 16 9.71 -27.38 -29.64
N CYS A 17 9.19 -27.13 -30.84
CA CYS A 17 8.89 -25.79 -31.35
C CYS A 17 7.89 -25.05 -30.44
N LEU A 18 6.82 -25.71 -29.99
CA LEU A 18 5.84 -25.13 -29.08
C LEU A 18 6.46 -24.81 -27.72
N TRP A 19 7.33 -25.66 -27.22
CA TRP A 19 8.01 -25.43 -25.95
C TRP A 19 8.94 -24.21 -26.00
N ILE A 20 9.74 -24.11 -27.08
CA ILE A 20 10.61 -22.95 -27.32
C ILE A 20 9.79 -21.67 -27.48
N ALA A 21 8.68 -21.70 -28.22
CA ALA A 21 7.80 -20.55 -28.39
C ALA A 21 7.24 -20.04 -27.04
N ASN A 22 6.83 -20.94 -26.14
CA ASN A 22 6.36 -20.58 -24.81
C ASN A 22 7.47 -19.97 -23.92
N LEU A 23 8.69 -20.49 -23.99
CA LEU A 23 9.84 -19.91 -23.28
C LEU A 23 10.14 -18.49 -23.77
N VAL A 24 10.19 -18.29 -25.10
CA VAL A 24 10.44 -16.95 -25.68
C VAL A 24 9.33 -15.97 -25.29
N ALA A 25 8.06 -16.38 -25.34
CA ALA A 25 6.93 -15.55 -24.93
C ALA A 25 7.04 -15.14 -23.45
N SER A 26 7.47 -16.04 -22.56
CA SER A 26 7.68 -15.76 -21.14
C SER A 26 8.83 -14.75 -20.93
N LEU A 27 9.92 -14.92 -21.65
CA LEU A 27 11.05 -13.97 -21.59
C LEU A 27 10.67 -12.57 -22.08
N ILE A 28 9.91 -12.46 -23.17
CA ILE A 28 9.42 -11.17 -23.68
C ILE A 28 8.53 -10.48 -22.64
N ARG A 29 7.64 -11.20 -21.96
CA ARG A 29 6.80 -10.62 -20.90
C ARG A 29 7.63 -10.07 -19.75
N LEU A 30 8.65 -10.80 -19.30
CA LEU A 30 9.56 -10.35 -18.25
C LEU A 30 10.36 -9.11 -18.69
N GLN A 31 10.81 -9.05 -19.94
CA GLN A 31 11.49 -7.88 -20.48
C GLN A 31 10.57 -6.66 -20.53
N GLN A 32 9.33 -6.80 -21.00
CA GLN A 32 8.36 -5.70 -21.05
C GLN A 32 8.08 -5.10 -19.68
N LEU A 33 7.91 -5.91 -18.63
CA LEU A 33 7.74 -5.45 -17.26
C LEU A 33 8.98 -4.66 -16.77
N LYS A 34 10.17 -5.15 -17.07
CA LYS A 34 11.42 -4.49 -16.70
C LYS A 34 11.62 -3.17 -17.44
N GLU A 35 11.29 -3.11 -18.74
CA GLU A 35 11.38 -1.91 -19.55
C GLU A 35 10.41 -0.82 -19.10
N SER A 36 9.18 -1.18 -18.69
CA SER A 36 8.20 -0.23 -18.16
C SER A 36 8.73 0.46 -16.90
N ASN A 37 9.25 -0.29 -15.94
CA ASN A 37 9.80 0.26 -14.70
C ASN A 37 11.07 1.09 -14.95
N GLN A 38 11.90 0.69 -15.90
CA GLN A 38 13.08 1.48 -16.28
C GLN A 38 12.70 2.80 -16.96
N ALA A 39 11.70 2.79 -17.85
CA ALA A 39 11.23 3.99 -18.52
C ALA A 39 10.71 5.06 -17.55
N GLU A 40 9.99 4.66 -16.50
CA GLU A 40 9.53 5.58 -15.45
C GLU A 40 10.71 6.14 -14.63
N THR A 41 11.65 5.29 -14.29
CA THR A 41 12.88 5.68 -13.59
C THR A 41 13.70 6.68 -14.38
N ASP A 42 13.83 6.48 -15.69
CA ASP A 42 14.57 7.38 -16.57
C ASP A 42 13.84 8.71 -16.78
N LYS A 43 12.51 8.72 -16.90
CA LYS A 43 11.70 9.95 -16.93
C LYS A 43 11.90 10.79 -15.66
N LEU A 44 11.89 10.15 -14.49
CA LEU A 44 12.14 10.84 -13.24
C LEU A 44 13.56 11.41 -13.18
N ARG A 45 14.56 10.64 -13.63
CA ARG A 45 15.94 11.11 -13.68
C ARG A 45 16.08 12.34 -14.57
N ASP A 46 15.46 12.33 -15.74
CA ASP A 46 15.48 13.45 -16.66
C ASP A 46 14.73 14.66 -16.10
N TYR A 47 13.60 14.45 -15.43
CA TYR A 47 12.87 15.49 -14.72
C TYR A 47 13.74 16.18 -13.67
N LEU A 48 14.37 15.40 -12.78
CA LEU A 48 15.25 15.93 -11.73
C LEU A 48 16.48 16.67 -12.31
N ARG A 49 16.96 16.25 -13.48
CA ARG A 49 18.07 16.88 -14.19
C ARG A 49 17.65 18.19 -14.84
N MET A 50 16.49 18.22 -15.52
CA MET A 50 15.95 19.43 -16.17
C MET A 50 15.71 20.56 -15.18
N HIS A 51 15.15 20.23 -14.02
CA HIS A 51 14.85 21.20 -12.97
C HIS A 51 16.03 21.54 -12.06
N ARG A 52 17.25 21.09 -12.40
CA ARG A 52 18.50 21.35 -11.65
C ARG A 52 18.36 21.10 -10.14
N VAL A 53 17.62 20.05 -9.77
CA VAL A 53 17.40 19.66 -8.38
C VAL A 53 18.73 19.38 -7.68
N SER A 54 18.91 19.88 -6.47
CA SER A 54 20.13 19.70 -5.70
C SER A 54 20.46 18.21 -5.49
N LEU A 55 21.76 17.91 -5.44
CA LEU A 55 22.24 16.54 -5.25
C LEU A 55 21.68 15.88 -3.97
N ASN A 56 21.54 16.69 -2.91
CA ASN A 56 21.02 16.21 -1.63
C ASN A 56 19.56 15.76 -1.75
N LEU A 57 18.70 16.56 -2.36
CA LEU A 57 17.30 16.22 -2.57
C LEU A 57 17.16 15.04 -3.53
N ARG A 58 17.95 15.01 -4.60
CA ARG A 58 17.96 13.89 -5.54
C ARG A 58 18.33 12.56 -4.86
N ASN A 59 19.34 12.56 -3.98
CA ASN A 59 19.74 11.37 -3.24
C ASN A 59 18.66 10.92 -2.26
N ARG A 60 17.93 11.83 -1.63
CA ARG A 60 16.80 11.51 -0.75
C ARG A 60 15.65 10.87 -1.54
N VAL A 61 15.29 11.45 -2.69
CA VAL A 61 14.28 10.87 -3.60
C VAL A 61 14.66 9.45 -4.02
N TRP A 62 15.93 9.23 -4.41
CA TRP A 62 16.40 7.89 -4.80
C TRP A 62 16.46 6.92 -3.62
N LYS A 63 16.74 7.42 -2.42
CA LYS A 63 16.72 6.59 -1.21
C LYS A 63 15.30 6.08 -0.93
N VAL A 64 14.30 6.95 -1.00
CA VAL A 64 12.88 6.59 -0.83
C VAL A 64 12.46 5.57 -1.88
N LEU A 65 12.68 5.83 -3.16
CA LEU A 65 12.30 4.93 -4.25
C LEU A 65 12.99 3.55 -4.20
N ARG A 66 14.21 3.48 -3.67
CA ARG A 66 14.93 2.22 -3.51
C ARG A 66 14.44 1.40 -2.30
N HIS A 67 13.88 2.07 -1.30
CA HIS A 67 13.40 1.44 -0.06
C HIS A 67 11.90 1.14 -0.08
N VAL A 68 11.22 1.35 -1.20
CA VAL A 68 9.89 0.78 -1.43
C VAL A 68 10.10 -0.69 -1.81
N PRO A 69 10.03 -1.63 -0.89
CA PRO A 69 10.09 -3.06 -1.21
C PRO A 69 8.84 -3.37 -2.00
N GLU A 70 8.97 -3.93 -3.18
CA GLU A 70 7.83 -4.39 -3.99
C GLU A 70 6.98 -5.44 -3.26
N ASP A 71 7.57 -6.12 -2.28
CA ASP A 71 6.93 -7.24 -1.56
C ASP A 71 6.23 -6.87 -0.24
N ASP A 72 6.50 -5.70 0.36
CA ASP A 72 5.98 -5.37 1.71
C ASP A 72 5.07 -4.13 1.73
N THR A 73 4.68 -3.64 0.57
CA THR A 73 3.74 -2.53 0.48
C THR A 73 2.33 -3.01 0.78
N MET A 74 1.89 -2.78 2.01
CA MET A 74 0.49 -2.98 2.38
C MET A 74 -0.41 -2.23 1.39
N LEU A 75 -1.22 -2.97 0.63
CA LEU A 75 -2.15 -2.40 -0.33
C LEU A 75 -3.19 -1.56 0.42
N LEU A 76 -3.35 -0.31 0.03
CA LEU A 76 -4.42 0.52 0.55
C LEU A 76 -5.73 0.19 -0.16
N GLU A 77 -6.85 0.37 0.52
CA GLU A 77 -8.20 0.16 -0.06
C GLU A 77 -8.40 0.97 -1.35
N GLN A 78 -7.82 2.16 -1.43
CA GLN A 78 -7.92 3.04 -2.60
C GLN A 78 -7.11 2.57 -3.81
N ASP A 79 -6.09 1.74 -3.60
CA ASP A 79 -5.22 1.20 -4.66
C ASP A 79 -5.87 -0.01 -5.36
N VAL A 80 -6.88 -0.63 -4.72
CA VAL A 80 -7.58 -1.80 -5.24
C VAL A 80 -8.87 -1.35 -5.94
N GLU A 81 -8.83 -1.32 -7.27
CA GLU A 81 -9.96 -0.84 -8.08
C GLU A 81 -11.24 -1.66 -7.88
N TYR A 82 -11.10 -2.97 -7.70
CA TYR A 82 -12.23 -3.85 -7.41
C TYR A 82 -12.96 -3.55 -6.09
N CYS A 83 -12.30 -2.92 -5.12
CA CYS A 83 -12.97 -2.48 -3.89
C CYS A 83 -14.03 -1.40 -4.15
N LYS A 84 -13.86 -0.60 -5.21
CA LYS A 84 -14.82 0.44 -5.62
C LYS A 84 -16.07 -0.14 -6.31
N GLU A 85 -15.93 -1.30 -6.93
CA GLU A 85 -17.03 -1.99 -7.65
C GLU A 85 -17.87 -2.88 -6.75
N LEU A 86 -17.43 -3.11 -5.50
CA LEU A 86 -18.15 -3.96 -4.55
C LEU A 86 -19.54 -3.39 -4.20
N PRO A 87 -20.57 -4.25 -4.12
CA PRO A 87 -21.89 -3.85 -3.59
C PRO A 87 -21.73 -3.24 -2.19
N LYS A 88 -22.47 -2.15 -1.92
CA LYS A 88 -22.37 -1.40 -0.64
C LYS A 88 -22.41 -2.28 0.63
N PRO A 89 -23.29 -3.30 0.77
CA PRO A 89 -23.30 -4.13 1.96
C PRO A 89 -22.01 -4.94 2.12
N LEU A 90 -21.46 -5.50 1.04
CA LEU A 90 -20.25 -6.30 1.07
C LEU A 90 -19.00 -5.42 1.32
N ALA A 91 -18.96 -4.23 0.75
CA ALA A 91 -17.90 -3.25 1.04
C ALA A 91 -17.88 -2.84 2.53
N LEU A 92 -19.06 -2.72 3.16
CA LEU A 92 -19.17 -2.44 4.59
C LEU A 92 -18.68 -3.60 5.47
N GLU A 93 -19.01 -4.81 5.07
CA GLU A 93 -18.57 -6.02 5.78
C GLU A 93 -17.05 -6.15 5.69
N LEU A 94 -16.47 -5.96 4.49
CA LEU A 94 -15.03 -5.95 4.30
C LEU A 94 -14.34 -4.86 5.15
N ARG A 95 -14.86 -3.63 5.12
CA ARG A 95 -14.34 -2.54 5.94
C ARG A 95 -14.45 -2.84 7.43
N ALA A 96 -15.53 -3.48 7.88
CA ALA A 96 -15.69 -3.87 9.25
C ALA A 96 -14.61 -4.86 9.70
N GLU A 97 -14.32 -5.88 8.90
CA GLU A 97 -13.27 -6.84 9.21
C GLU A 97 -11.87 -6.23 9.25
N VAL A 98 -11.59 -5.26 8.38
CA VAL A 98 -10.28 -4.60 8.30
C VAL A 98 -10.10 -3.57 9.43
N TYR A 99 -11.08 -2.70 9.67
CA TYR A 99 -10.91 -1.53 10.55
C TYR A 99 -11.30 -1.79 12.00
N ILE A 100 -12.27 -2.65 12.30
CA ILE A 100 -12.71 -2.88 13.69
C ILE A 100 -11.56 -3.39 14.58
N PRO A 101 -10.73 -4.35 14.17
CA PRO A 101 -9.62 -4.80 14.99
C PRO A 101 -8.61 -3.70 15.33
N ILE A 102 -8.43 -2.73 14.42
CA ILE A 102 -7.53 -1.60 14.62
C ILE A 102 -8.16 -0.57 15.56
N LEU A 103 -9.41 -0.22 15.34
CA LEU A 103 -10.14 0.72 16.18
C LEU A 103 -10.28 0.23 17.62
N THR A 104 -10.52 -1.06 17.82
CA THR A 104 -10.67 -1.65 19.16
C THR A 104 -9.39 -1.67 20.00
N LEU A 105 -8.24 -1.36 19.39
CA LEU A 105 -7.01 -1.10 20.15
C LEU A 105 -7.18 0.09 21.11
N HIS A 106 -7.95 1.09 20.71
CA HIS A 106 -8.25 2.23 21.56
C HIS A 106 -9.40 1.90 22.54
N PRO A 107 -9.24 2.17 23.85
CA PRO A 107 -10.22 1.80 24.88
C PRO A 107 -11.63 2.32 24.61
N PHE A 108 -11.76 3.54 24.11
CA PHE A 108 -13.04 4.14 23.75
C PHE A 108 -13.79 3.30 22.72
N PHE A 109 -13.14 2.95 21.59
CA PHE A 109 -13.79 2.16 20.55
C PHE A 109 -13.95 0.69 20.93
N GLY A 110 -13.05 0.15 21.77
CA GLY A 110 -13.14 -1.20 22.30
C GLY A 110 -14.40 -1.39 23.16
N THR A 111 -14.73 -0.42 24.00
CA THR A 111 -15.95 -0.44 24.83
C THR A 111 -17.22 -0.31 23.98
N TYR A 112 -17.23 0.56 23.01
CA TYR A 112 -18.37 0.80 22.10
C TYR A 112 -18.57 -0.30 21.05
N GLY A 113 -17.51 -1.01 20.64
CA GLY A 113 -17.59 -2.08 19.63
C GLY A 113 -18.32 -3.35 20.12
N VAL A 114 -18.50 -3.52 21.42
CA VAL A 114 -19.08 -4.74 22.01
C VAL A 114 -20.59 -4.66 22.20
N SER A 115 -21.17 -3.47 22.37
CA SER A 115 -22.61 -3.28 22.61
C SER A 115 -23.43 -3.30 21.31
N ASN A 116 -24.60 -3.93 21.36
CA ASN A 116 -25.49 -3.99 20.18
C ASN A 116 -26.06 -2.61 19.76
N ALA A 117 -26.20 -1.66 20.69
CA ALA A 117 -26.62 -0.29 20.41
C ALA A 117 -25.58 0.47 19.59
N ASP A 118 -24.32 0.11 19.74
CA ASP A 118 -23.16 0.82 19.18
C ASP A 118 -22.77 0.32 17.77
N LYS A 119 -23.34 -0.81 17.34
CA LYS A 119 -23.15 -1.30 15.95
C LYS A 119 -23.57 -0.28 14.91
N HIS A 120 -24.59 0.54 15.21
CA HIS A 120 -25.03 1.61 14.33
C HIS A 120 -24.01 2.75 14.25
N CYS A 121 -23.36 3.10 15.36
CA CYS A 121 -22.30 4.12 15.37
C CYS A 121 -21.07 3.64 14.60
N MET A 122 -20.61 2.41 14.83
CA MET A 122 -19.52 1.80 14.07
C MET A 122 -19.87 1.70 12.58
N ALA A 123 -21.06 1.26 12.23
CA ALA A 123 -21.53 1.22 10.85
C ALA A 123 -21.54 2.60 10.18
N ARG A 124 -21.83 3.67 10.92
CA ARG A 124 -21.75 5.05 10.41
C ARG A 124 -20.31 5.50 10.17
N LEU A 125 -19.38 5.19 11.09
CA LEU A 125 -17.96 5.46 10.88
C LEU A 125 -17.42 4.74 9.64
N LEU A 126 -17.78 3.46 9.48
CA LEU A 126 -17.34 2.64 8.34
C LEU A 126 -17.96 3.08 7.00
N ARG A 127 -19.20 3.62 7.02
CA ARG A 127 -19.89 4.11 5.80
C ARG A 127 -19.36 5.43 5.30
N GLY A 128 -18.89 6.29 6.22
CA GLY A 128 -18.45 7.64 5.90
C GLY A 128 -17.00 7.67 5.41
N HIS A 129 -16.56 8.86 5.04
CA HIS A 129 -15.16 9.17 4.76
C HIS A 129 -14.37 9.47 6.06
N ALA A 130 -14.92 9.05 7.22
CA ALA A 130 -14.31 9.30 8.52
C ALA A 130 -13.03 8.47 8.73
N LEU A 131 -12.94 7.31 8.09
CA LEU A 131 -11.77 6.45 8.13
C LEU A 131 -11.09 6.47 6.76
N GLN A 132 -9.81 6.79 6.77
CA GLN A 132 -8.96 6.81 5.60
C GLN A 132 -7.64 6.12 5.93
N GLN A 133 -7.10 5.40 4.97
CA GLN A 133 -5.76 4.86 5.05
C GLN A 133 -4.81 5.84 4.38
N ALA A 134 -3.68 6.09 5.02
CA ALA A 134 -2.59 6.87 4.46
C ALA A 134 -1.29 6.08 4.63
N ARG A 135 -0.39 6.23 3.67
CA ARG A 135 0.98 5.75 3.76
C ARG A 135 1.86 6.96 4.02
N LEU A 136 2.72 6.84 5.00
CA LEU A 136 3.78 7.80 5.25
C LEU A 136 5.06 7.30 4.60
N GLU A 137 5.67 8.18 3.84
CA GLU A 137 7.00 7.96 3.28
C GLU A 137 8.09 8.16 4.33
N LEU A 138 9.27 7.63 4.06
CA LEU A 138 10.42 7.81 4.93
C LEU A 138 10.77 9.30 5.02
N ASP A 139 10.95 9.82 6.24
CA ASP A 139 11.19 11.24 6.52
C ASP A 139 10.00 12.18 6.20
N GLU A 140 8.79 11.66 6.03
CA GLU A 140 7.57 12.46 5.90
C GLU A 140 7.00 12.79 7.28
N ASN A 141 6.61 14.06 7.46
CA ASN A 141 5.99 14.51 8.71
C ASN A 141 4.47 14.41 8.61
N LEU A 142 3.85 13.75 9.57
CA LEU A 142 2.41 13.60 9.67
C LEU A 142 1.71 14.91 10.07
N PHE A 143 2.34 15.69 10.95
CA PHE A 143 1.90 17.01 11.39
C PHE A 143 3.09 17.79 11.97
N PHE A 144 2.97 19.09 12.03
CA PHE A 144 3.97 19.98 12.59
C PHE A 144 3.50 20.59 13.92
N PRO A 145 4.42 21.01 14.80
CA PRO A 145 4.08 21.78 16.00
C PRO A 145 3.30 23.05 15.63
N GLY A 146 2.11 23.21 16.20
CA GLY A 146 1.22 24.34 15.92
C GLY A 146 0.11 24.05 14.92
N ASP A 147 0.14 22.91 14.25
CA ASP A 147 -0.97 22.48 13.41
C ASP A 147 -2.22 22.17 14.24
N PHE A 148 -3.39 22.45 13.66
CA PHE A 148 -4.66 22.06 14.26
C PHE A 148 -4.83 20.54 14.21
N GLY A 149 -5.03 19.91 15.37
CA GLY A 149 -5.34 18.50 15.47
C GLY A 149 -6.74 18.19 14.93
N LEU A 150 -6.85 17.89 13.65
CA LEU A 150 -8.14 17.63 12.99
C LEU A 150 -8.55 16.17 13.02
N GLN A 151 -7.61 15.26 13.24
CA GLN A 151 -7.84 13.83 13.14
C GLN A 151 -6.93 13.04 14.07
N MET A 152 -7.40 11.88 14.44
CA MET A 152 -6.66 10.88 15.21
C MET A 152 -6.06 9.86 14.25
N TYR A 153 -4.87 9.37 14.58
CA TYR A 153 -4.15 8.41 13.74
C TYR A 153 -3.95 7.08 14.47
N PHE A 154 -4.03 6.00 13.72
CA PHE A 154 -3.69 4.66 14.17
C PHE A 154 -2.54 4.11 13.35
N THR A 155 -1.48 3.67 13.99
CA THR A 155 -0.36 3.02 13.31
C THR A 155 -0.68 1.54 13.11
N ILE A 156 -0.68 1.09 11.84
CA ILE A 156 -0.96 -0.31 11.48
C ILE A 156 0.35 -1.07 11.41
N THR A 157 1.30 -0.56 10.65
CA THR A 157 2.63 -1.14 10.43
C THR A 157 3.69 -0.05 10.50
N GLY A 158 4.93 -0.44 10.80
CA GLY A 158 6.05 0.48 10.91
C GLY A 158 6.15 1.18 12.26
N CYS A 159 6.96 2.22 12.31
CA CYS A 159 7.17 3.07 13.48
C CYS A 159 7.16 4.55 13.09
N VAL A 160 6.73 5.38 14.01
CA VAL A 160 6.67 6.84 13.85
C VAL A 160 7.44 7.47 15.01
N GLU A 161 8.28 8.43 14.71
CA GLU A 161 8.97 9.22 15.72
C GLU A 161 8.07 10.40 16.15
N TYR A 162 7.67 10.42 17.42
CA TYR A 162 6.83 11.46 17.98
C TYR A 162 7.65 12.39 18.88
N GLN A 163 7.66 13.68 18.55
CA GLN A 163 8.33 14.69 19.35
C GLN A 163 7.33 15.43 20.25
N CYS A 164 7.53 15.32 21.55
CA CYS A 164 6.76 16.06 22.55
C CYS A 164 7.69 16.74 23.55
N ASN A 165 7.55 18.05 23.73
CA ASN A 165 8.33 18.85 24.68
C ASN A 165 9.87 18.64 24.57
N GLY A 166 10.38 18.47 23.35
CA GLY A 166 11.81 18.24 23.09
C GLY A 166 12.30 16.83 23.35
N THR A 167 11.41 15.92 23.73
CA THR A 167 11.72 14.50 23.87
C THR A 167 11.19 13.73 22.66
N TYR A 168 12.02 12.88 22.09
CA TYR A 168 11.64 11.99 21.00
C TYR A 168 11.20 10.64 21.56
N GLN A 169 10.07 10.16 21.10
CA GLN A 169 9.55 8.86 21.46
C GLN A 169 9.20 8.09 20.18
N GLU A 170 9.74 6.92 20.03
CA GLU A 170 9.39 6.01 18.94
C GLU A 170 8.08 5.29 19.28
N ILE A 171 7.10 5.41 18.40
CA ILE A 171 5.78 4.79 18.51
C ILE A 171 5.68 3.72 17.44
N GLY A 172 5.61 2.47 17.86
CA GLY A 172 5.53 1.32 16.99
C GLY A 172 4.14 1.08 16.41
N SER A 173 3.97 -0.07 15.77
CA SER A 173 2.68 -0.53 15.25
C SER A 173 1.65 -0.77 16.35
N LYS A 174 0.36 -0.70 15.99
CA LYS A 174 -0.80 -0.90 16.88
C LYS A 174 -0.90 0.13 18.02
N ALA A 175 -0.50 1.35 17.75
CA ALA A 175 -0.64 2.47 18.67
C ALA A 175 -1.55 3.55 18.05
N TRP A 176 -1.88 4.57 18.83
CA TRP A 176 -2.67 5.72 18.38
C TRP A 176 -2.01 7.03 18.75
N LEU A 177 -2.29 8.07 17.96
CA LEU A 177 -1.75 9.41 18.08
C LEU A 177 -2.86 10.45 17.97
N SER A 178 -2.65 11.61 18.60
CA SER A 178 -3.56 12.77 18.50
C SER A 178 -4.99 12.48 18.96
N GLU A 179 -5.18 11.68 20.01
CA GLU A 179 -6.49 11.40 20.60
C GLU A 179 -7.25 12.68 20.96
N ALA A 180 -6.55 13.71 21.44
CA ALA A 180 -7.14 14.98 21.82
C ALA A 180 -7.92 15.67 20.69
N SER A 181 -7.60 15.39 19.44
CA SER A 181 -8.30 15.93 18.26
C SER A 181 -9.77 15.51 18.17
N LEU A 182 -10.16 14.41 18.81
CA LEU A 182 -11.55 13.95 18.85
C LEU A 182 -12.41 14.75 19.84
N TRP A 183 -11.80 15.36 20.85
CA TRP A 183 -12.48 15.97 21.99
C TRP A 183 -12.35 17.49 22.03
N LEU A 184 -11.27 18.03 21.46
CA LEU A 184 -10.97 19.47 21.45
C LEU A 184 -11.36 20.06 20.09
N LYS A 185 -12.22 21.06 20.12
CA LYS A 185 -12.56 21.91 18.96
C LYS A 185 -11.90 23.26 19.10
#